data_7c916e8a45b29e3116325094dfcfbb2e
#
_entry.id   7c916e8a45b29e3116325094dfcfbb2e
#
_cell.length_a   1.000
_cell.length_b   1.000
_cell.length_c   1.000
_cell.angle_alpha   90.00
_cell.angle_beta   90.00
_cell.angle_gamma   90.00
#
_symmetry.space_group_name_H-M   'P 1'
#
loop_
_entity.id
_entity.type
_entity.pdbx_description
1 polymer ?
#
loop_
_entity_poly.entity_id
_entity_poly.type
_entity_poly.pdbx_seq_one_letter_code
_entity_poly.pdbx_strand_id
1 'polypeptide(L)'
;MLRPVFAGVTLFVASFALSAKMHGELTASNARRTAPDFTLRDSKEASVKLSSYRGRVVLLDFWGTFCEICKVEIPWYEEFQTKYEERGFTVLGVSLDKDGWKSVKPFLVEKTVSYPVVIGNWDLAKLFGVDNVLPVSLLIDRNGKIADLHAGIVDKAGWEREIQVLLRDSGLKNTP
;
A
#
# COMPACT_ATOMS: atom_id res chain seq x y z
N MET A 1 -60.45 16.79 -39.91
CA MET A 1 -59.97 15.74 -38.99
C MET A 1 -58.44 15.78 -38.95
N LEU A 2 -57.86 16.49 -37.98
CA LEU A 2 -56.40 16.57 -37.80
C LEU A 2 -56.01 15.57 -36.69
N ARG A 3 -55.09 14.65 -37.00
CA ARG A 3 -54.44 13.76 -36.00
C ARG A 3 -53.20 14.42 -35.46
N PRO A 4 -52.99 14.51 -34.12
CA PRO A 4 -51.71 14.98 -33.57
C PRO A 4 -50.68 13.87 -33.60
N VAL A 5 -49.47 14.20 -34.12
CA VAL A 5 -48.27 13.38 -34.06
C VAL A 5 -47.58 13.68 -32.73
N PHE A 6 -47.61 12.73 -31.81
CA PHE A 6 -46.79 12.81 -30.59
C PHE A 6 -45.36 12.35 -30.91
N ALA A 7 -44.44 13.28 -30.97
CA ALA A 7 -43.00 13.02 -31.01
C ALA A 7 -42.53 12.68 -29.58
N GLY A 8 -42.28 11.39 -29.34
CA GLY A 8 -41.70 10.94 -28.09
C GLY A 8 -40.22 11.32 -28.01
N VAL A 9 -39.87 12.27 -27.14
CA VAL A 9 -38.48 12.59 -26.76
C VAL A 9 -38.05 11.57 -25.74
N THR A 10 -37.26 10.57 -26.18
CA THR A 10 -36.60 9.62 -25.25
C THR A 10 -35.38 10.29 -24.63
N LEU A 11 -35.53 10.71 -23.37
CA LEU A 11 -34.43 11.25 -22.61
C LEU A 11 -33.50 10.12 -22.18
N PHE A 12 -32.35 9.98 -22.84
CA PHE A 12 -31.26 9.09 -22.40
C PHE A 12 -30.57 9.75 -21.18
N VAL A 13 -30.99 9.35 -20.00
CA VAL A 13 -30.25 9.69 -18.77
C VAL A 13 -29.05 8.77 -18.70
N ALA A 14 -27.89 9.25 -19.18
CA ALA A 14 -26.62 8.61 -18.95
C ALA A 14 -26.28 8.75 -17.45
N SER A 15 -26.59 7.72 -16.66
CA SER A 15 -26.13 7.61 -15.28
C SER A 15 -24.61 7.46 -15.28
N PHE A 16 -23.90 8.58 -15.11
CA PHE A 16 -22.50 8.57 -14.71
C PHE A 16 -22.46 8.12 -13.25
N ALA A 17 -22.34 6.82 -13.03
CA ALA A 17 -21.99 6.28 -11.72
C ALA A 17 -20.56 6.69 -11.41
N LEU A 18 -20.38 7.84 -10.75
CA LEU A 18 -19.15 8.23 -10.10
C LEU A 18 -18.97 7.27 -8.92
N SER A 19 -18.26 6.15 -9.16
CA SER A 19 -17.92 5.18 -8.12
C SER A 19 -16.94 5.85 -7.18
N ALA A 20 -17.43 6.46 -6.12
CA ALA A 20 -16.60 6.87 -5.00
C ALA A 20 -15.97 5.59 -4.43
N LYS A 21 -14.64 5.44 -4.61
CA LYS A 21 -13.89 4.34 -4.02
C LYS A 21 -14.06 4.41 -2.51
N MET A 22 -14.88 3.53 -1.95
CA MET A 22 -15.01 3.39 -0.51
C MET A 22 -13.67 2.91 0.02
N HIS A 23 -13.16 3.54 1.08
CA HIS A 23 -11.94 3.14 1.77
C HIS A 23 -12.03 1.64 2.12
N GLY A 24 -11.05 0.84 1.68
CA GLY A 24 -11.01 -0.59 1.93
C GLY A 24 -11.37 -1.48 0.74
N GLU A 25 -11.35 -0.97 -0.49
CA GLU A 25 -11.55 -1.79 -1.68
C GLU A 25 -10.28 -1.83 -2.54
N LEU A 26 -9.70 -3.03 -2.65
CA LEU A 26 -8.52 -3.27 -3.47
C LEU A 26 -8.79 -2.91 -4.94
N THR A 27 -7.82 -2.27 -5.58
CA THR A 27 -7.83 -2.05 -7.02
C THR A 27 -7.92 -3.38 -7.76
N ALA A 28 -8.82 -3.48 -8.75
CA ALA A 28 -8.95 -4.68 -9.58
C ALA A 28 -7.60 -5.07 -10.20
N SER A 29 -7.27 -6.35 -10.22
CA SER A 29 -5.92 -6.85 -10.56
C SER A 29 -5.42 -6.40 -11.94
N ASN A 30 -6.31 -6.26 -12.92
CA ASN A 30 -6.01 -5.78 -14.27
C ASN A 30 -5.73 -4.25 -14.33
N ALA A 31 -6.17 -3.49 -13.34
CA ALA A 31 -5.99 -2.03 -13.26
C ALA A 31 -4.80 -1.62 -12.36
N ARG A 32 -4.15 -2.57 -11.66
CA ARG A 32 -3.03 -2.30 -10.77
C ARG A 32 -1.80 -1.86 -11.57
N ARG A 33 -1.17 -0.73 -11.19
CA ARG A 33 0.11 -0.29 -11.75
C ARG A 33 1.28 -1.05 -11.09
N THR A 34 2.35 -1.25 -11.83
CA THR A 34 3.60 -1.80 -11.26
C THR A 34 4.19 -0.81 -10.26
N ALA A 35 4.61 -1.32 -9.10
CA ALA A 35 5.33 -0.52 -8.13
C ALA A 35 6.72 -0.10 -8.69
N PRO A 36 7.13 1.15 -8.51
CA PRO A 36 8.50 1.56 -8.79
C PRO A 36 9.50 0.70 -8.02
N ASP A 37 10.64 0.35 -8.63
CA ASP A 37 11.66 -0.44 -7.95
C ASP A 37 12.69 0.49 -7.28
N PHE A 38 13.27 0.02 -6.18
CA PHE A 38 14.39 0.68 -5.52
C PHE A 38 15.33 -0.33 -4.89
N THR A 39 16.55 0.09 -4.61
CA THR A 39 17.53 -0.66 -3.83
C THR A 39 18.14 0.27 -2.79
N LEU A 40 17.95 -0.05 -1.53
CA LEU A 40 18.46 0.70 -0.38
C LEU A 40 19.18 -0.27 0.59
N ARG A 41 19.81 0.27 1.63
CA ARG A 41 20.47 -0.53 2.67
C ARG A 41 19.68 -0.47 3.97
N ASP A 42 19.58 -1.62 4.64
CA ASP A 42 19.04 -1.69 6.00
C ASP A 42 20.06 -1.24 7.06
N SER A 43 19.69 -1.34 8.34
CA SER A 43 20.54 -0.95 9.47
C SER A 43 21.79 -1.82 9.65
N LYS A 44 21.86 -2.96 8.94
CA LYS A 44 22.99 -3.93 8.94
C LYS A 44 23.77 -3.88 7.63
N GLU A 45 23.56 -2.84 6.80
CA GLU A 45 24.15 -2.65 5.47
C GLU A 45 23.75 -3.73 4.44
N ALA A 46 22.76 -4.57 4.76
CA ALA A 46 22.23 -5.53 3.79
C ALA A 46 21.41 -4.80 2.70
N SER A 47 21.54 -5.28 1.47
CA SER A 47 20.82 -4.72 0.32
C SER A 47 19.35 -5.13 0.37
N VAL A 48 18.45 -4.17 0.39
CA VAL A 48 17.00 -4.34 0.32
C VAL A 48 16.50 -3.80 -1.01
N LYS A 49 16.05 -4.69 -1.88
CA LYS A 49 15.50 -4.36 -3.19
C LYS A 49 14.02 -4.73 -3.23
N LEU A 50 13.13 -3.78 -3.58
CA LEU A 50 11.69 -4.05 -3.56
C LEU A 50 11.31 -5.21 -4.51
N SER A 51 11.88 -5.27 -5.70
CA SER A 51 11.56 -6.34 -6.65
C SER A 51 12.00 -7.74 -6.20
N SER A 52 12.88 -7.86 -5.20
CA SER A 52 13.25 -9.17 -4.63
C SER A 52 12.14 -9.80 -3.78
N TYR A 53 11.14 -9.02 -3.41
CA TYR A 53 9.94 -9.49 -2.68
C TYR A 53 8.82 -10.00 -3.60
N ARG A 54 9.05 -10.11 -4.92
CA ARG A 54 8.06 -10.75 -5.81
C ARG A 54 7.73 -12.16 -5.34
N GLY A 55 6.45 -12.54 -5.45
CA GLY A 55 5.92 -13.76 -4.85
C GLY A 55 5.35 -13.56 -3.44
N ARG A 56 5.66 -12.44 -2.79
CA ARG A 56 5.11 -12.05 -1.48
C ARG A 56 4.14 -10.87 -1.65
N VAL A 57 3.18 -10.77 -0.74
CA VAL A 57 2.41 -9.56 -0.52
C VAL A 57 3.25 -8.63 0.36
N VAL A 58 3.44 -7.39 -0.06
CA VAL A 58 4.25 -6.41 0.67
C VAL A 58 3.36 -5.27 1.15
N LEU A 59 3.42 -4.97 2.45
CA LEU A 59 2.95 -3.71 3.00
C LEU A 59 4.15 -2.76 3.03
N LEU A 60 4.19 -1.82 2.09
CA LEU A 60 5.23 -0.79 2.00
C LEU A 60 4.76 0.44 2.76
N ASP A 61 5.46 0.80 3.83
CA ASP A 61 5.10 1.89 4.73
C ASP A 61 6.11 3.04 4.65
N PHE A 62 5.64 4.23 4.25
CA PHE A 62 6.39 5.48 4.32
C PHE A 62 6.07 6.18 5.65
N TRP A 63 7.09 6.34 6.49
CA TRP A 63 6.95 6.83 7.86
C TRP A 63 8.14 7.68 8.32
N GLY A 64 8.10 8.18 9.56
CA GLY A 64 9.21 8.85 10.21
C GLY A 64 9.07 8.85 11.73
N THR A 65 10.17 8.94 12.46
CA THR A 65 10.16 8.98 13.93
C THR A 65 9.45 10.22 14.48
N PHE A 66 9.33 11.28 13.68
CA PHE A 66 8.61 12.51 13.98
C PHE A 66 7.11 12.43 13.73
N CYS A 67 6.60 11.33 13.14
CA CYS A 67 5.20 11.15 12.78
C CYS A 67 4.45 10.40 13.89
N GLU A 68 3.69 11.10 14.71
CA GLU A 68 2.97 10.49 15.85
C GLU A 68 1.93 9.46 15.40
N ILE A 69 1.23 9.73 14.28
CA ILE A 69 0.23 8.80 13.74
C ILE A 69 0.90 7.51 13.24
N CYS A 70 2.09 7.61 12.62
CA CYS A 70 2.83 6.44 12.17
C CYS A 70 3.16 5.49 13.34
N LYS A 71 3.45 6.03 14.52
CA LYS A 71 3.75 5.25 15.74
C LYS A 71 2.58 4.40 16.21
N VAL A 72 1.35 4.76 15.86
CA VAL A 72 0.13 3.99 16.19
C VAL A 72 0.02 2.73 15.33
N GLU A 73 0.44 2.81 14.06
CA GLU A 73 0.30 1.70 13.10
C GLU A 73 1.44 0.67 13.21
N ILE A 74 2.64 1.08 13.65
CA ILE A 74 3.81 0.19 13.76
C ILE A 74 3.53 -1.10 14.56
N PRO A 75 2.86 -1.07 15.74
CA PRO A 75 2.50 -2.30 16.45
C PRO A 75 1.55 -3.22 15.65
N TRP A 76 0.67 -2.65 14.82
CA TRP A 76 -0.20 -3.45 13.97
C TRP A 76 0.60 -4.14 12.86
N TYR A 77 1.59 -3.46 12.30
CA TYR A 77 2.45 -4.01 11.26
C TYR A 77 3.34 -5.14 11.79
N GLU A 78 3.84 -5.03 13.04
CA GLU A 78 4.52 -6.13 13.74
C GLU A 78 3.62 -7.35 13.92
N GLU A 79 2.37 -7.14 14.32
CA GLU A 79 1.40 -8.23 14.44
C GLU A 79 1.12 -8.89 13.09
N PHE A 80 0.95 -8.09 12.02
CA PHE A 80 0.75 -8.63 10.67
C PHE A 80 1.99 -9.35 10.15
N GLN A 81 3.19 -8.82 10.40
CA GLN A 81 4.45 -9.49 10.07
C GLN A 81 4.49 -10.87 10.72
N THR A 82 4.34 -10.94 12.02
CA THR A 82 4.36 -12.20 12.77
C THR A 82 3.30 -13.19 12.30
N LYS A 83 2.08 -12.71 12.05
CA LYS A 83 0.92 -13.55 11.73
C LYS A 83 0.95 -14.10 10.30
N TYR A 84 1.54 -13.36 9.36
CA TYR A 84 1.41 -13.66 7.93
C TYR A 84 2.73 -13.92 7.21
N GLU A 85 3.88 -13.80 7.85
CA GLU A 85 5.19 -13.97 7.22
C GLU A 85 5.34 -15.32 6.51
N GLU A 86 4.99 -16.40 7.19
CA GLU A 86 5.07 -17.77 6.63
C GLU A 86 4.08 -17.99 5.48
N ARG A 87 3.05 -17.17 5.38
CA ARG A 87 2.07 -17.21 4.29
C ARG A 87 2.49 -16.36 3.08
N GLY A 88 3.71 -15.82 3.11
CA GLY A 88 4.26 -15.01 2.03
C GLY A 88 3.82 -13.54 2.10
N PHE A 89 3.80 -12.97 3.29
CA PHE A 89 3.64 -11.56 3.56
C PHE A 89 4.94 -10.95 4.09
N THR A 90 5.12 -9.66 3.91
CA THR A 90 6.15 -8.90 4.62
C THR A 90 5.76 -7.43 4.72
N VAL A 91 6.14 -6.80 5.82
CA VAL A 91 6.19 -5.35 5.93
C VAL A 91 7.57 -4.87 5.47
N LEU A 92 7.62 -3.71 4.84
CA LEU A 92 8.85 -3.01 4.47
C LEU A 92 8.68 -1.53 4.81
N GLY A 93 9.38 -1.09 5.86
CA GLY A 93 9.35 0.31 6.30
C GLY A 93 10.37 1.16 5.54
N VAL A 94 9.95 2.31 5.03
CA VAL A 94 10.82 3.33 4.42
C VAL A 94 10.73 4.58 5.27
N SER A 95 11.76 4.81 6.09
CA SER A 95 11.83 6.02 6.91
C SER A 95 12.23 7.22 6.07
N LEU A 96 11.56 8.35 6.31
CA LEU A 96 11.85 9.66 5.70
C LEU A 96 12.55 10.62 6.68
N ASP A 97 13.17 10.09 7.74
CA ASP A 97 13.96 10.86 8.69
C ASP A 97 15.19 11.47 8.01
N LYS A 98 15.35 12.78 8.11
CA LYS A 98 16.43 13.52 7.46
C LYS A 98 17.83 13.16 8.01
N ASP A 99 17.91 12.82 9.29
CA ASP A 99 19.14 12.37 9.96
C ASP A 99 19.32 10.85 9.90
N GLY A 100 18.44 10.17 9.19
CA GLY A 100 18.55 8.77 8.84
C GLY A 100 18.67 7.84 10.04
N TRP A 101 19.65 6.96 10.00
CA TRP A 101 19.86 5.94 11.04
C TRP A 101 20.12 6.51 12.44
N LYS A 102 20.48 7.78 12.59
CA LYS A 102 20.70 8.41 13.89
C LYS A 102 19.43 8.41 14.74
N SER A 103 18.29 8.78 14.17
CA SER A 103 16.99 8.75 14.85
C SER A 103 16.32 7.38 14.74
N VAL A 104 16.46 6.71 13.61
CA VAL A 104 15.71 5.49 13.32
C VAL A 104 16.20 4.29 14.14
N LYS A 105 17.53 4.07 14.28
CA LYS A 105 18.02 2.92 15.05
C LYS A 105 17.54 2.86 16.51
N PRO A 106 17.64 3.95 17.32
CA PRO A 106 17.10 3.94 18.69
C PRO A 106 15.60 3.65 18.73
N PHE A 107 14.85 4.23 17.80
CA PHE A 107 13.40 4.03 17.70
C PHE A 107 13.04 2.56 17.41
N LEU A 108 13.72 1.91 16.45
CA LEU A 108 13.45 0.50 16.13
C LEU A 108 13.72 -0.44 17.31
N VAL A 109 14.76 -0.13 18.11
CA VAL A 109 15.04 -0.90 19.35
C VAL A 109 13.95 -0.70 20.37
N GLU A 110 13.52 0.56 20.61
CA GLU A 110 12.45 0.88 21.57
C GLU A 110 11.12 0.19 21.19
N LYS A 111 10.76 0.20 19.90
CA LYS A 111 9.49 -0.34 19.40
C LYS A 111 9.57 -1.83 19.05
N THR A 112 10.72 -2.46 19.18
CA THR A 112 10.92 -3.89 18.88
C THR A 112 10.48 -4.26 17.44
N VAL A 113 10.87 -3.41 16.45
CA VAL A 113 10.53 -3.63 15.04
C VAL A 113 11.35 -4.77 14.47
N SER A 114 10.70 -5.82 13.95
CA SER A 114 11.32 -7.04 13.41
C SER A 114 11.38 -7.07 11.88
N TYR A 115 10.51 -6.36 11.20
CA TYR A 115 10.50 -6.30 9.74
C TYR A 115 11.59 -5.39 9.16
N PRO A 116 11.99 -5.57 7.89
CA PRO A 116 12.99 -4.74 7.23
C PRO A 116 12.61 -3.26 7.21
N VAL A 117 13.58 -2.40 7.58
CA VAL A 117 13.47 -0.94 7.49
C VAL A 117 14.66 -0.40 6.72
N VAL A 118 14.42 0.59 5.89
CA VAL A 118 15.44 1.32 5.11
C VAL A 118 15.24 2.83 5.24
N ILE A 119 16.29 3.59 4.97
CA ILE A 119 16.19 5.05 4.89
C ILE A 119 15.95 5.45 3.45
N GLY A 120 14.80 6.09 3.20
CA GLY A 120 14.43 6.69 1.93
C GLY A 120 14.52 8.22 1.96
N ASN A 121 13.83 8.82 1.01
CA ASN A 121 13.66 10.27 0.92
C ASN A 121 12.33 10.61 0.23
N TRP A 122 11.97 11.88 0.22
CA TRP A 122 10.73 12.35 -0.40
C TRP A 122 10.69 12.15 -1.92
N ASP A 123 11.84 12.15 -2.62
CA ASP A 123 11.87 11.92 -4.06
C ASP A 123 11.50 10.46 -4.38
N LEU A 124 12.00 9.50 -3.58
CA LEU A 124 11.56 8.12 -3.68
C LEU A 124 10.06 7.99 -3.36
N ALA A 125 9.60 8.61 -2.28
CA ALA A 125 8.19 8.55 -1.85
C ALA A 125 7.24 9.06 -2.95
N LYS A 126 7.60 10.15 -3.65
CA LYS A 126 6.82 10.71 -4.77
C LYS A 126 6.63 9.73 -5.93
N LEU A 127 7.58 8.84 -6.21
CA LEU A 127 7.42 7.81 -7.25
C LEU A 127 6.26 6.86 -6.93
N PHE A 128 5.96 6.68 -5.64
CA PHE A 128 4.83 5.86 -5.16
C PHE A 128 3.52 6.64 -5.04
N GLY A 129 3.53 7.95 -5.27
CA GLY A 129 2.37 8.82 -5.12
C GLY A 129 2.24 9.42 -3.73
N VAL A 130 3.31 9.38 -2.93
CA VAL A 130 3.36 9.99 -1.58
C VAL A 130 3.89 11.42 -1.70
N ASP A 131 3.05 12.41 -1.45
CA ASP A 131 3.40 13.82 -1.59
C ASP A 131 3.22 14.58 -0.27
N ASN A 132 4.33 14.76 0.45
CA ASN A 132 4.45 15.58 1.66
C ASN A 132 3.46 15.25 2.81
N VAL A 133 2.91 14.05 2.85
CA VAL A 133 1.96 13.56 3.86
C VAL A 133 2.45 12.23 4.42
N LEU A 134 2.32 12.03 5.75
CA LEU A 134 2.56 10.76 6.47
C LEU A 134 1.45 10.51 7.49
N PRO A 135 1.15 9.23 7.81
CA PRO A 135 1.67 8.02 7.16
C PRO A 135 1.06 7.82 5.77
N VAL A 136 1.80 7.14 4.90
CA VAL A 136 1.24 6.57 3.67
C VAL A 136 1.76 5.16 3.51
N SER A 137 0.84 4.23 3.40
CA SER A 137 1.15 2.83 3.24
C SER A 137 0.49 2.25 2.01
N LEU A 138 1.17 1.32 1.36
CA LEU A 138 0.71 0.68 0.13
C LEU A 138 0.69 -0.84 0.32
N LEU A 139 -0.35 -1.49 -0.23
CA LEU A 139 -0.32 -2.93 -0.44
C LEU A 139 0.17 -3.22 -1.86
N ILE A 140 1.18 -4.07 -1.95
CA ILE A 140 1.77 -4.54 -3.21
C ILE A 140 1.50 -6.04 -3.30
N ASP A 141 0.91 -6.47 -4.42
CA ASP A 141 0.58 -7.87 -4.65
C ASP A 141 1.82 -8.71 -5.01
N ARG A 142 1.66 -10.04 -5.10
CA ARG A 142 2.73 -11.00 -5.42
C ARG A 142 3.41 -10.74 -6.77
N ASN A 143 2.73 -10.03 -7.69
CA ASN A 143 3.28 -9.65 -9.00
C ASN A 143 4.05 -8.32 -8.94
N GLY A 144 4.15 -7.70 -7.76
CA GLY A 144 4.80 -6.41 -7.56
C GLY A 144 3.97 -5.24 -8.09
N LYS A 145 2.63 -5.37 -8.08
CA LYS A 145 1.72 -4.31 -8.49
C LYS A 145 1.04 -3.70 -7.26
N ILE A 146 0.85 -2.39 -7.27
CA ILE A 146 0.16 -1.67 -6.21
C ILE A 146 -1.32 -2.04 -6.23
N ALA A 147 -1.77 -2.71 -5.17
CA ALA A 147 -3.15 -3.14 -5.00
C ALA A 147 -4.00 -2.08 -4.29
N ASP A 148 -3.42 -1.37 -3.32
CA ASP A 148 -4.05 -0.23 -2.70
C ASP A 148 -3.02 0.76 -2.13
N LEU A 149 -3.48 1.99 -1.81
CA LEU A 149 -2.72 3.06 -1.18
C LEU A 149 -3.62 3.76 -0.16
N HIS A 150 -3.15 3.85 1.07
CA HIS A 150 -3.81 4.56 2.15
C HIS A 150 -2.95 5.73 2.64
N ALA A 151 -3.57 6.90 2.74
CA ALA A 151 -2.97 8.10 3.32
C ALA A 151 -3.66 8.43 4.64
N GLY A 152 -2.88 8.61 5.70
CA GLY A 152 -3.39 8.76 7.06
C GLY A 152 -3.71 7.42 7.71
N ILE A 153 -4.28 7.47 8.93
CA ILE A 153 -4.60 6.27 9.69
C ILE A 153 -5.79 5.53 9.08
N VAL A 154 -5.64 4.23 8.92
CA VAL A 154 -6.68 3.30 8.48
C VAL A 154 -7.02 2.37 9.65
N ASP A 155 -8.25 1.84 9.71
CA ASP A 155 -8.57 0.87 10.75
C ASP A 155 -7.81 -0.45 10.53
N LYS A 156 -7.30 -1.01 11.64
CA LYS A 156 -6.51 -2.25 11.63
C LYS A 156 -7.24 -3.41 10.95
N ALA A 157 -8.55 -3.52 11.15
CA ALA A 157 -9.34 -4.61 10.59
C ALA A 157 -9.51 -4.46 9.07
N GLY A 158 -9.53 -3.22 8.56
CA GLY A 158 -9.49 -2.92 7.13
C GLY A 158 -8.21 -3.45 6.48
N TRP A 159 -7.07 -3.06 7.03
CA TRP A 159 -5.76 -3.58 6.61
C TRP A 159 -5.71 -5.10 6.59
N GLU A 160 -6.16 -5.73 7.67
CA GLU A 160 -6.10 -7.18 7.79
C GLU A 160 -6.97 -7.90 6.75
N ARG A 161 -8.17 -7.37 6.47
CA ARG A 161 -9.04 -7.91 5.40
C ARG A 161 -8.36 -7.85 4.04
N GLU A 162 -7.75 -6.72 3.68
CA GLU A 162 -7.07 -6.53 2.40
C GLU A 162 -5.85 -7.45 2.25
N ILE A 163 -5.02 -7.54 3.29
CA ILE A 163 -3.88 -8.48 3.35
C ILE A 163 -4.36 -9.91 3.11
N GLN A 164 -5.43 -10.34 3.80
CA GLN A 164 -5.97 -11.69 3.64
C GLN A 164 -6.52 -11.94 2.24
N VAL A 165 -7.14 -10.95 1.59
CA VAL A 165 -7.60 -11.08 0.20
C VAL A 165 -6.40 -11.31 -0.72
N LEU A 166 -5.36 -10.48 -0.61
CA LEU A 166 -4.15 -10.61 -1.44
C LEU A 166 -3.37 -11.91 -1.18
N LEU A 167 -3.38 -12.41 0.05
CA LEU A 167 -2.74 -13.68 0.40
C LEU A 167 -3.47 -14.90 -0.18
N ARG A 168 -4.79 -14.83 -0.37
CA ARG A 168 -5.58 -15.87 -1.05
C ARG A 168 -5.43 -15.81 -2.57
N ASP A 169 -5.16 -14.63 -3.11
CA ASP A 169 -4.91 -14.44 -4.53
C ASP A 169 -3.55 -15.07 -4.88
N SER A 170 -3.57 -16.29 -5.40
CA SER A 170 -2.39 -17.12 -5.63
C SER A 170 -1.43 -16.55 -6.69
N GLY A 171 -1.76 -15.41 -7.30
CA GLY A 171 -0.99 -14.85 -8.42
C GLY A 171 -0.94 -15.77 -9.64
N LEU A 172 -1.68 -16.87 -9.63
CA LEU A 172 -1.81 -17.74 -10.79
C LEU A 172 -2.44 -16.92 -11.90
N LYS A 173 -1.66 -16.68 -12.93
CA LYS A 173 -2.12 -16.12 -14.19
C LYS A 173 -3.35 -16.93 -14.61
N ASN A 174 -4.49 -16.26 -14.75
CA ASN A 174 -5.48 -16.75 -15.68
C ASN A 174 -4.81 -16.70 -17.06
N THR A 175 -4.14 -17.79 -17.42
CA THR A 175 -3.73 -18.02 -18.80
C THR A 175 -5.02 -18.32 -19.56
N PRO A 176 -5.30 -17.61 -20.64
CA PRO A 176 -6.48 -17.81 -21.45
C PRO A 176 -6.51 -19.21 -22.07
#